data_e550f0fa1ed11e77ccfddb4b848937d4
#
_entry.id   e550f0fa1ed11e77ccfddb4b848937d4
#
_cell.length_a   1.000
_cell.length_b   1.000
_cell.length_c   1.000
_cell.angle_alpha   90.00
_cell.angle_beta   90.00
_cell.angle_gamma   90.00
#
_symmetry.space_group_name_H-M   'P 1'
#
loop_
_entity.id
_entity.type
_entity.pdbx_description
1 polymer ?
#
loop_
_entity_poly.entity_id
_entity_poly.type
_entity_poly.pdbx_seq_one_letter_code
_entity_poly.pdbx_strand_id
1 'polypeptide(L)'
;YTQLGLKRTMFHAVKNGALTAEKAMRFIHKLVEEKEPALKHLGESLLLHNEPDALVFISAEADPFSKSGGLANVVYELPRELAALGEKVCVITGYYRNGDPQAMKKMKDAVERYKVEYTGVNVRFKILNSDYEVGVYRGTVEGITYYLLDHFEFFDGLYWGVTAEEKLRRRVALARAAAEVIATFGLKPLFTFTNDAYAGVFNGVVRSDPVYYTNPNFQKTTFLHIIHNGGWQYFDAYERHERGFDLFQLFNLPGWRVADFSDPVSPNRVNCMAAGIRFADRVITVSPSYAKQIEYACDGLEHILSNVIGISNAIGRDFLTRIEKSFEKSGFVEAHLPLLMEMLKSNTGLRAKVGHRYPELLEGKKGIAGVKDPLRKTALLRMRNKLMLQIQRGLEVDPDLVLFSMIHRITEQKGFQLVLDASEGLFRHLGFQAVIGGSVSSGDRRGDEIAHGLYLLGAYYSDRVNVSFGFQDVSIPLLASDLFCMPSLNEPGGISQLEAFTAGCLVTARATGGLRDTVFPIRVSGDEVKGNGFLFTDYTATAFYDAMKRAHDFFRDSDDTMIQRARLNCRESAYFWDRPAKKYIEEIYSIKEIIRVL
;
A
#
# COMPACT_ATOMS: atom_id res chain seq x y z
N TYR A 1 21.62 34.78 -16.26
CA TYR A 1 21.14 33.42 -15.97
C TYR A 1 19.96 33.12 -16.88
N THR A 2 20.11 32.12 -17.74
CA THR A 2 18.97 31.64 -18.52
C THR A 2 17.98 30.95 -17.57
N GLN A 3 16.69 31.03 -17.86
CA GLN A 3 15.61 30.35 -17.11
C GLN A 3 15.95 28.86 -16.84
N LEU A 4 16.56 28.20 -17.82
CA LEU A 4 17.02 26.82 -17.74
C LEU A 4 18.15 26.62 -16.70
N GLY A 5 19.07 27.60 -16.62
CA GLY A 5 20.17 27.58 -15.63
C GLY A 5 19.65 27.70 -14.19
N LEU A 6 18.66 28.56 -13.95
CA LEU A 6 18.05 28.71 -12.63
C LEU A 6 17.28 27.46 -12.20
N LYS A 7 16.51 26.84 -13.12
CA LYS A 7 15.84 25.56 -12.87
C LYS A 7 16.81 24.45 -12.48
N ARG A 8 17.90 24.29 -13.24
CA ARG A 8 18.95 23.30 -12.95
C ARG A 8 19.58 23.56 -11.59
N THR A 9 19.88 24.82 -11.28
CA THR A 9 20.48 25.17 -9.97
C THR A 9 19.51 24.85 -8.83
N MET A 10 18.23 25.18 -8.95
CA MET A 10 17.21 24.84 -7.95
C MET A 10 17.04 23.32 -7.81
N PHE A 11 16.96 22.61 -8.92
CA PHE A 11 16.88 21.16 -8.93
C PHE A 11 18.08 20.50 -8.23
N HIS A 12 19.30 20.91 -8.57
CA HIS A 12 20.51 20.43 -7.90
C HIS A 12 20.54 20.78 -6.41
N ALA A 13 20.10 21.97 -6.03
CA ALA A 13 20.00 22.37 -4.64
C ALA A 13 18.99 21.50 -3.85
N VAL A 14 17.87 21.15 -4.46
CA VAL A 14 16.90 20.22 -3.87
C VAL A 14 17.48 18.81 -3.78
N LYS A 15 18.09 18.32 -4.86
CA LYS A 15 18.71 16.98 -4.92
C LYS A 15 19.81 16.79 -3.87
N ASN A 16 20.61 17.83 -3.64
CA ASN A 16 21.72 17.80 -2.69
C ASN A 16 21.31 18.20 -1.26
N GLY A 17 20.01 18.43 -1.01
CA GLY A 17 19.51 18.81 0.32
C GLY A 17 19.80 20.25 0.76
N ALA A 18 20.42 21.06 -0.09
CA ALA A 18 20.69 22.49 0.19
C ALA A 18 19.42 23.35 0.16
N LEU A 19 18.38 22.88 -0.55
CA LEU A 19 17.05 23.49 -0.62
C LEU A 19 16.01 22.39 -0.51
N THR A 20 14.97 22.60 0.30
CA THR A 20 13.84 21.64 0.28
C THR A 20 12.95 21.91 -0.92
N ALA A 21 12.37 20.86 -1.52
CA ALA A 21 11.41 20.98 -2.62
C ALA A 21 10.26 21.94 -2.26
N GLU A 22 9.76 21.87 -1.03
CA GLU A 22 8.73 22.76 -0.50
C GLU A 22 9.17 24.23 -0.53
N LYS A 23 10.40 24.55 -0.09
CA LYS A 23 10.93 25.92 -0.12
C LYS A 23 11.13 26.42 -1.56
N ALA A 24 11.61 25.53 -2.45
CA ALA A 24 11.75 25.85 -3.86
C ALA A 24 10.40 26.21 -4.50
N MET A 25 9.37 25.39 -4.27
CA MET A 25 8.02 25.65 -4.79
C MET A 25 7.39 26.91 -4.18
N ARG A 26 7.50 27.11 -2.87
CA ARG A 26 7.03 28.35 -2.22
C ARG A 26 7.70 29.60 -2.80
N PHE A 27 8.98 29.52 -3.12
CA PHE A 27 9.69 30.63 -3.78
C PHE A 27 9.14 30.90 -5.19
N ILE A 28 8.91 29.84 -5.98
CA ILE A 28 8.34 29.97 -7.32
C ILE A 28 6.93 30.56 -7.26
N HIS A 29 6.07 30.09 -6.35
CA HIS A 29 4.72 30.64 -6.16
C HIS A 29 4.75 32.12 -5.75
N LYS A 30 5.66 32.52 -4.85
CA LYS A 30 5.84 33.93 -4.52
C LYS A 30 6.22 34.78 -5.72
N LEU A 31 7.10 34.27 -6.60
CA LEU A 31 7.44 34.99 -7.84
C LEU A 31 6.23 35.16 -8.77
N VAL A 32 5.35 34.13 -8.85
CA VAL A 32 4.12 34.21 -9.65
C VAL A 32 3.13 35.26 -9.11
N GLU A 33 3.12 35.45 -7.79
CA GLU A 33 2.26 36.44 -7.11
C GLU A 33 2.83 37.85 -7.12
N GLU A 34 4.09 38.03 -7.56
CA GLU A 34 4.73 39.34 -7.61
C GLU A 34 4.03 40.30 -8.58
N LYS A 35 4.00 41.57 -8.19
CA LYS A 35 3.40 42.64 -9.03
C LYS A 35 4.31 43.10 -10.15
N GLU A 36 5.61 42.88 -10.02
CA GLU A 36 6.58 43.23 -11.05
C GLU A 36 6.51 42.24 -12.21
N PRO A 37 6.23 42.68 -13.44
CA PRO A 37 6.01 41.75 -14.57
C PRO A 37 7.18 40.82 -14.87
N ALA A 38 8.41 41.30 -14.67
CA ALA A 38 9.62 40.51 -14.91
C ALA A 38 9.76 39.34 -13.90
N LEU A 39 9.49 39.61 -12.61
CA LEU A 39 9.53 38.60 -11.55
C LEU A 39 8.38 37.59 -11.68
N LYS A 40 7.18 38.09 -11.99
CA LYS A 40 6.02 37.25 -12.29
C LYS A 40 6.30 36.33 -13.46
N HIS A 41 6.79 36.87 -14.58
CA HIS A 41 7.15 36.08 -15.76
C HIS A 41 8.27 35.07 -15.46
N LEU A 42 9.24 35.42 -14.61
CA LEU A 42 10.25 34.49 -14.15
C LEU A 42 9.63 33.35 -13.34
N GLY A 43 8.74 33.64 -12.38
CA GLY A 43 7.99 32.66 -11.62
C GLY A 43 7.17 31.73 -12.52
N GLU A 44 6.38 32.29 -13.42
CA GLU A 44 5.59 31.56 -14.40
C GLU A 44 6.44 30.70 -15.34
N SER A 45 7.65 31.11 -15.66
CA SER A 45 8.59 30.35 -16.48
C SER A 45 9.33 29.28 -15.70
N LEU A 46 9.49 29.44 -14.39
CA LEU A 46 10.07 28.44 -13.48
C LEU A 46 9.05 27.36 -13.13
N LEU A 47 7.78 27.71 -12.97
CA LEU A 47 6.68 26.75 -13.12
C LEU A 47 6.78 26.20 -14.53
N LEU A 48 7.15 25.00 -14.67
CA LEU A 48 7.42 24.21 -15.88
C LEU A 48 6.52 24.54 -17.11
N HIS A 49 6.25 25.70 -17.46
CA HIS A 49 5.30 26.26 -18.40
C HIS A 49 4.08 26.87 -17.71
N ASN A 50 3.60 27.93 -18.24
CA ASN A 50 2.35 28.57 -17.88
C ASN A 50 1.14 27.63 -17.89
N GLU A 51 1.35 26.39 -18.28
CA GLU A 51 0.43 25.25 -18.40
C GLU A 51 1.22 24.01 -18.83
N PRO A 52 0.97 22.90 -18.30
CA PRO A 52 -0.01 22.38 -17.36
C PRO A 52 0.49 22.45 -15.91
N ASP A 53 -0.44 22.28 -14.96
CA ASP A 53 -0.16 22.47 -13.54
C ASP A 53 -0.66 21.34 -12.62
N ALA A 54 -1.40 20.38 -13.13
CA ALA A 54 -2.02 19.35 -12.30
C ALA A 54 -1.30 18.01 -12.36
N LEU A 55 -1.21 17.35 -11.21
CA LEU A 55 -0.88 15.95 -11.07
C LEU A 55 -2.19 15.16 -10.99
N VAL A 56 -2.52 14.33 -11.98
CA VAL A 56 -3.79 13.64 -12.07
C VAL A 56 -3.61 12.14 -11.87
N PHE A 57 -4.16 11.62 -10.79
CA PHE A 57 -4.18 10.19 -10.47
C PHE A 57 -5.48 9.57 -10.98
N ILE A 58 -5.37 8.45 -11.69
CA ILE A 58 -6.49 7.67 -12.19
C ILE A 58 -6.38 6.27 -11.59
N SER A 59 -7.41 5.85 -10.88
CA SER A 59 -7.38 4.60 -10.14
C SER A 59 -8.78 4.02 -9.95
N ALA A 60 -8.88 2.69 -9.86
CA ALA A 60 -10.10 2.01 -9.43
C ALA A 60 -10.37 2.25 -7.94
N GLU A 61 -9.32 2.23 -7.12
CA GLU A 61 -9.40 2.45 -5.68
C GLU A 61 -8.83 3.81 -5.29
N ALA A 62 -9.50 4.51 -4.38
CA ALA A 62 -9.01 5.75 -3.78
C ALA A 62 -9.67 5.96 -2.40
N ASP A 63 -8.91 5.82 -1.32
CA ASP A 63 -9.37 6.17 0.02
C ASP A 63 -9.64 7.69 0.10
N PRO A 64 -10.68 8.17 0.76
CA PRO A 64 -11.63 7.45 1.61
C PRO A 64 -12.87 6.88 0.91
N PHE A 65 -12.98 7.01 -0.43
CA PHE A 65 -14.22 6.70 -1.16
C PHE A 65 -14.34 5.24 -1.62
N SER A 66 -13.22 4.60 -1.95
CA SER A 66 -13.23 3.20 -2.39
C SER A 66 -11.97 2.46 -1.93
N LYS A 67 -12.12 1.26 -1.38
CA LYS A 67 -11.01 0.50 -0.84
C LYS A 67 -11.28 -0.99 -0.84
N SER A 68 -10.38 -1.74 -1.45
CA SER A 68 -10.30 -3.20 -1.37
C SER A 68 -8.93 -3.66 -0.85
N GLY A 69 -7.87 -2.89 -1.13
CA GLY A 69 -6.50 -3.27 -0.80
C GLY A 69 -5.59 -2.09 -0.44
N GLY A 70 -4.28 -2.34 -0.55
CA GLY A 70 -3.24 -1.34 -0.27
C GLY A 70 -3.18 -0.21 -1.31
N LEU A 71 -3.69 -0.44 -2.53
CA LEU A 71 -3.73 0.55 -3.60
C LEU A 71 -4.46 1.83 -3.16
N ALA A 72 -5.63 1.68 -2.51
CA ALA A 72 -6.41 2.81 -2.02
C ALA A 72 -5.62 3.72 -1.08
N ASN A 73 -4.81 3.13 -0.19
CA ASN A 73 -3.94 3.88 0.71
C ASN A 73 -2.89 4.68 -0.05
N VAL A 74 -2.26 4.07 -1.07
CA VAL A 74 -1.25 4.76 -1.89
C VAL A 74 -1.86 5.93 -2.63
N VAL A 75 -3.04 5.73 -3.25
CA VAL A 75 -3.77 6.78 -3.99
C VAL A 75 -4.37 7.86 -3.09
N TYR A 76 -4.32 7.70 -1.79
CA TYR A 76 -4.64 8.76 -0.82
C TYR A 76 -3.37 9.42 -0.25
N GLU A 77 -2.45 8.61 0.28
CA GLU A 77 -1.30 9.12 1.04
C GLU A 77 -0.28 9.85 0.14
N LEU A 78 0.04 9.30 -1.04
CA LEU A 78 0.94 9.96 -1.98
C LEU A 78 0.37 11.28 -2.52
N PRO A 79 -0.87 11.34 -3.04
CA PRO A 79 -1.52 12.59 -3.40
C PRO A 79 -1.55 13.63 -2.28
N ARG A 80 -1.81 13.22 -1.05
CA ARG A 80 -1.85 14.11 0.11
C ARG A 80 -0.49 14.76 0.38
N GLU A 81 0.58 13.98 0.38
CA GLU A 81 1.93 14.52 0.60
C GLU A 81 2.39 15.40 -0.57
N LEU A 82 2.02 15.05 -1.81
CA LEU A 82 2.30 15.91 -2.97
C LEU A 82 1.55 17.25 -2.87
N ALA A 83 0.28 17.22 -2.46
CA ALA A 83 -0.48 18.45 -2.21
C ALA A 83 0.12 19.28 -1.08
N ALA A 84 0.61 18.64 0.00
CA ALA A 84 1.31 19.31 1.09
C ALA A 84 2.64 19.95 0.65
N LEU A 85 3.27 19.43 -0.41
CA LEU A 85 4.45 20.01 -1.04
C LEU A 85 4.11 21.19 -2.00
N GLY A 86 2.83 21.50 -2.16
CA GLY A 86 2.34 22.63 -2.98
C GLY A 86 1.90 22.24 -4.39
N GLU A 87 1.86 20.95 -4.72
CA GLU A 87 1.37 20.50 -6.02
C GLU A 87 -0.16 20.54 -6.09
N LYS A 88 -0.70 20.87 -7.26
CA LYS A 88 -2.13 20.76 -7.53
C LYS A 88 -2.46 19.32 -7.91
N VAL A 89 -3.13 18.61 -7.02
CA VAL A 89 -3.39 17.19 -7.16
C VAL A 89 -4.87 16.90 -7.37
N CYS A 90 -5.18 16.07 -8.36
CA CYS A 90 -6.51 15.56 -8.64
C CYS A 90 -6.51 14.03 -8.64
N VAL A 91 -7.59 13.43 -8.15
CA VAL A 91 -7.84 11.99 -8.22
C VAL A 91 -9.16 11.75 -8.94
N ILE A 92 -9.14 10.86 -9.95
CA ILE A 92 -10.34 10.44 -10.69
C ILE A 92 -10.58 8.96 -10.44
N THR A 93 -11.74 8.61 -9.92
CA THR A 93 -12.14 7.24 -9.56
C THR A 93 -13.65 7.04 -9.71
N GLY A 94 -14.12 5.80 -9.59
CA GLY A 94 -15.56 5.49 -9.62
C GLY A 94 -16.28 5.86 -8.32
N TYR A 95 -17.55 6.21 -8.43
CA TYR A 95 -18.47 6.40 -7.31
C TYR A 95 -19.23 5.08 -7.06
N TYR A 96 -18.57 4.13 -6.41
CA TYR A 96 -19.10 2.78 -6.21
C TYR A 96 -20.16 2.75 -5.10
N ARG A 97 -21.43 2.59 -5.48
CA ARG A 97 -22.57 2.67 -4.56
C ARG A 97 -23.00 1.32 -3.99
N ASN A 98 -22.51 0.22 -4.54
CA ASN A 98 -22.80 -1.13 -4.10
C ASN A 98 -21.53 -1.90 -3.73
N GLY A 99 -21.65 -2.76 -2.73
CA GLY A 99 -20.54 -3.55 -2.25
C GLY A 99 -20.75 -4.03 -0.81
N ASP A 100 -19.68 -4.29 -0.12
CA ASP A 100 -19.71 -4.64 1.30
C ASP A 100 -20.37 -3.53 2.14
N PRO A 101 -21.28 -3.86 3.07
CA PRO A 101 -22.02 -2.86 3.87
C PRO A 101 -21.11 -1.90 4.65
N GLN A 102 -19.98 -2.37 5.16
CA GLN A 102 -19.03 -1.51 5.90
C GLN A 102 -18.31 -0.55 4.96
N ALA A 103 -17.90 -1.02 3.77
CA ALA A 103 -17.30 -0.18 2.73
C ALA A 103 -18.29 0.89 2.27
N MET A 104 -19.57 0.53 2.07
CA MET A 104 -20.63 1.47 1.69
C MET A 104 -20.88 2.52 2.77
N LYS A 105 -20.90 2.13 4.03
CA LYS A 105 -21.03 3.08 5.14
C LYS A 105 -19.87 4.07 5.16
N LYS A 106 -18.63 3.59 5.07
CA LYS A 106 -17.44 4.46 5.03
C LYS A 106 -17.47 5.45 3.88
N MET A 107 -17.87 4.99 2.70
CA MET A 107 -18.01 5.85 1.53
C MET A 107 -19.06 6.95 1.75
N LYS A 108 -20.24 6.59 2.27
CA LYS A 108 -21.30 7.57 2.59
C LYS A 108 -20.83 8.59 3.61
N ASP A 109 -20.21 8.13 4.70
CA ASP A 109 -19.65 9.00 5.75
C ASP A 109 -18.57 9.95 5.17
N ALA A 110 -17.76 9.48 4.22
CA ALA A 110 -16.76 10.29 3.54
C ALA A 110 -17.39 11.33 2.60
N VAL A 111 -18.38 10.93 1.81
CA VAL A 111 -19.13 11.84 0.91
C VAL A 111 -19.76 12.99 1.70
N GLU A 112 -20.40 12.69 2.83
CA GLU A 112 -21.00 13.71 3.70
C GLU A 112 -19.94 14.58 4.36
N ARG A 113 -18.91 13.99 4.95
CA ARG A 113 -17.82 14.68 5.64
C ARG A 113 -17.09 15.67 4.75
N TYR A 114 -16.80 15.29 3.52
CA TYR A 114 -16.04 16.10 2.56
C TYR A 114 -16.91 16.86 1.57
N LYS A 115 -18.23 16.87 1.81
CA LYS A 115 -19.21 17.61 1.00
C LYS A 115 -19.03 17.36 -0.49
N VAL A 116 -18.98 16.05 -0.85
CA VAL A 116 -18.89 15.67 -2.26
C VAL A 116 -20.24 15.88 -2.93
N GLU A 117 -20.27 16.75 -3.94
CA GLU A 117 -21.52 17.16 -4.58
C GLU A 117 -21.47 16.89 -6.09
N TYR A 118 -22.64 16.67 -6.67
CA TYR A 118 -22.80 16.59 -8.11
C TYR A 118 -22.45 17.93 -8.76
N THR A 119 -21.59 17.91 -9.77
CA THR A 119 -21.09 19.15 -10.42
C THR A 119 -22.10 19.80 -11.37
N GLY A 120 -23.26 19.18 -11.62
CA GLY A 120 -24.19 19.57 -12.69
C GLY A 120 -23.73 19.14 -14.08
N VAL A 121 -22.63 18.39 -14.19
CA VAL A 121 -22.04 17.98 -15.47
C VAL A 121 -22.07 16.47 -15.62
N ASN A 122 -22.52 16.00 -16.78
CA ASN A 122 -22.33 14.65 -17.25
C ASN A 122 -21.29 14.67 -18.37
N VAL A 123 -20.27 13.83 -18.26
CA VAL A 123 -19.32 13.61 -19.35
C VAL A 123 -19.84 12.52 -20.28
N ARG A 124 -19.53 12.64 -21.58
CA ARG A 124 -20.07 11.78 -22.63
C ARG A 124 -18.97 11.10 -23.41
N PHE A 125 -19.14 9.81 -23.65
CA PHE A 125 -18.23 9.03 -24.50
C PHE A 125 -18.96 7.88 -25.17
N LYS A 126 -18.30 7.23 -26.11
CA LYS A 126 -18.82 6.05 -26.82
C LYS A 126 -18.04 4.79 -26.47
N ILE A 127 -18.77 3.70 -26.32
CA ILE A 127 -18.22 2.33 -26.38
C ILE A 127 -19.02 1.60 -27.45
N LEU A 128 -18.35 1.11 -28.47
CA LEU A 128 -18.96 0.62 -29.71
C LEU A 128 -19.83 1.74 -30.34
N ASN A 129 -21.08 1.44 -30.61
CA ASN A 129 -22.05 2.37 -31.18
C ASN A 129 -22.97 3.04 -30.15
N SER A 130 -22.76 2.75 -28.85
CA SER A 130 -23.60 3.28 -27.79
C SER A 130 -22.97 4.52 -27.14
N ASP A 131 -23.79 5.57 -26.97
CA ASP A 131 -23.44 6.76 -26.22
C ASP A 131 -23.72 6.55 -24.73
N TYR A 132 -22.78 6.97 -23.90
CA TYR A 132 -22.90 6.91 -22.44
C TYR A 132 -22.72 8.28 -21.82
N GLU A 133 -23.52 8.56 -20.80
CA GLU A 133 -23.41 9.77 -19.98
C GLU A 133 -23.06 9.36 -18.55
N VAL A 134 -21.97 9.89 -18.03
CA VAL A 134 -21.45 9.60 -16.68
C VAL A 134 -21.52 10.86 -15.84
N GLY A 135 -22.24 10.80 -14.72
CA GLY A 135 -22.34 11.88 -13.75
C GLY A 135 -21.00 12.13 -13.07
N VAL A 136 -20.65 13.39 -12.88
CA VAL A 136 -19.40 13.77 -12.21
C VAL A 136 -19.69 14.43 -10.87
N TYR A 137 -19.22 13.83 -9.78
CA TYR A 137 -19.24 14.39 -8.44
C TYR A 137 -17.85 14.94 -8.09
N ARG A 138 -17.79 16.00 -7.30
CA ARG A 138 -16.52 16.61 -6.91
C ARG A 138 -16.52 16.97 -5.43
N GLY A 139 -15.38 16.72 -4.78
CA GLY A 139 -15.10 17.12 -3.41
C GLY A 139 -13.62 17.37 -3.20
N THR A 140 -13.26 17.98 -2.07
CA THR A 140 -11.87 18.23 -1.70
C THR A 140 -11.56 17.51 -0.38
N VAL A 141 -10.51 16.71 -0.39
CA VAL A 141 -10.03 15.97 0.78
C VAL A 141 -8.57 16.38 1.01
N GLU A 142 -8.31 17.09 2.09
CA GLU A 142 -6.95 17.50 2.50
C GLU A 142 -6.09 18.12 1.37
N GLY A 143 -6.70 19.01 0.59
CA GLY A 143 -6.03 19.69 -0.54
C GLY A 143 -6.07 18.93 -1.87
N ILE A 144 -6.56 17.71 -1.89
CA ILE A 144 -6.72 16.90 -3.10
C ILE A 144 -8.12 17.08 -3.66
N THR A 145 -8.24 17.36 -4.96
CA THR A 145 -9.55 17.40 -5.63
C THR A 145 -9.91 16.01 -6.14
N TYR A 146 -11.03 15.44 -5.66
CA TYR A 146 -11.57 14.17 -6.13
C TYR A 146 -12.69 14.40 -7.13
N TYR A 147 -12.64 13.66 -8.24
CA TYR A 147 -13.72 13.51 -9.21
C TYR A 147 -14.23 12.07 -9.13
N LEU A 148 -15.47 11.89 -8.68
CA LEU A 148 -16.12 10.59 -8.58
C LEU A 148 -17.07 10.41 -9.76
N LEU A 149 -16.92 9.33 -10.49
CA LEU A 149 -17.65 8.98 -11.70
C LEU A 149 -18.85 8.10 -11.37
N ASP A 150 -20.04 8.54 -11.73
CA ASP A 150 -21.30 7.87 -11.38
C ASP A 150 -22.02 7.34 -12.63
N HIS A 151 -22.12 6.02 -12.72
CA HIS A 151 -22.91 5.32 -13.73
C HIS A 151 -23.23 3.90 -13.26
N PHE A 152 -24.50 3.50 -13.34
CA PHE A 152 -24.98 2.23 -12.80
C PHE A 152 -24.36 0.98 -13.45
N GLU A 153 -23.98 1.03 -14.72
CA GLU A 153 -23.32 -0.09 -15.41
C GLU A 153 -21.83 -0.20 -15.07
N PHE A 154 -21.12 0.93 -14.97
CA PHE A 154 -19.65 0.93 -14.92
C PHE A 154 -19.10 1.13 -13.52
N PHE A 155 -19.76 1.91 -12.68
CA PHE A 155 -19.25 2.34 -11.38
C PHE A 155 -20.17 1.98 -10.21
N ASP A 156 -21.04 1.00 -10.40
CA ASP A 156 -21.96 0.55 -9.35
C ASP A 156 -21.22 -0.22 -8.25
N GLY A 157 -20.29 -1.10 -8.61
CA GLY A 157 -19.43 -1.85 -7.67
C GLY A 157 -17.98 -1.95 -8.10
N LEU A 158 -17.08 -1.84 -7.12
CA LEU A 158 -15.64 -1.95 -7.33
C LEU A 158 -15.26 -3.35 -7.82
N TYR A 159 -14.51 -3.43 -8.92
CA TYR A 159 -14.04 -4.67 -9.55
C TYR A 159 -15.14 -5.64 -10.04
N TRP A 160 -16.37 -5.17 -10.13
CA TRP A 160 -17.47 -5.99 -10.63
C TRP A 160 -17.31 -6.34 -12.12
N GLY A 161 -18.05 -7.36 -12.53
CA GLY A 161 -18.10 -7.92 -13.87
C GLY A 161 -17.87 -9.43 -13.82
N VAL A 162 -18.71 -10.18 -14.52
CA VAL A 162 -18.62 -11.65 -14.59
C VAL A 162 -17.83 -12.06 -15.82
N THR A 163 -18.20 -11.52 -17.00
CA THR A 163 -17.54 -11.84 -18.28
C THR A 163 -16.32 -10.97 -18.51
N ALA A 164 -15.45 -11.39 -19.42
CA ALA A 164 -14.31 -10.59 -19.87
C ALA A 164 -14.77 -9.27 -20.52
N GLU A 165 -15.84 -9.32 -21.30
CA GLU A 165 -16.45 -8.14 -21.90
C GLU A 165 -16.90 -7.13 -20.84
N GLU A 166 -17.69 -7.53 -19.85
CA GLU A 166 -18.14 -6.63 -18.77
C GLU A 166 -16.98 -6.01 -18.02
N LYS A 167 -15.97 -6.81 -17.71
CA LYS A 167 -14.77 -6.33 -17.03
C LYS A 167 -14.05 -5.29 -17.88
N LEU A 168 -13.77 -5.59 -19.15
CA LEU A 168 -13.04 -4.68 -20.04
C LEU A 168 -13.84 -3.40 -20.32
N ARG A 169 -15.18 -3.48 -20.49
CA ARG A 169 -16.04 -2.29 -20.64
C ARG A 169 -15.87 -1.30 -19.50
N ARG A 170 -15.77 -1.78 -18.25
CA ARG A 170 -15.56 -0.93 -17.07
C ARG A 170 -14.20 -0.23 -17.08
N ARG A 171 -13.12 -0.90 -17.57
CA ARG A 171 -11.78 -0.30 -17.70
C ARG A 171 -11.78 0.78 -18.79
N VAL A 172 -12.40 0.47 -19.93
CA VAL A 172 -12.54 1.44 -21.02
C VAL A 172 -13.41 2.63 -20.60
N ALA A 173 -14.50 2.38 -19.85
CA ALA A 173 -15.36 3.44 -19.32
C ALA A 173 -14.61 4.37 -18.36
N LEU A 174 -13.79 3.82 -17.43
CA LEU A 174 -12.95 4.64 -16.56
C LEU A 174 -11.98 5.51 -17.38
N ALA A 175 -11.31 4.90 -18.36
CA ALA A 175 -10.34 5.60 -19.19
C ALA A 175 -10.98 6.75 -19.98
N ARG A 176 -12.11 6.51 -20.64
CA ARG A 176 -12.81 7.54 -21.42
C ARG A 176 -13.45 8.60 -20.54
N ALA A 177 -14.15 8.21 -19.47
CA ALA A 177 -14.74 9.18 -18.54
C ALA A 177 -13.68 10.06 -17.87
N ALA A 178 -12.52 9.50 -17.49
CA ALA A 178 -11.41 10.29 -16.96
C ALA A 178 -10.85 11.29 -18.00
N ALA A 179 -10.72 10.86 -19.26
CA ALA A 179 -10.29 11.76 -20.34
C ALA A 179 -11.30 12.91 -20.57
N GLU A 180 -12.59 12.61 -20.55
CA GLU A 180 -13.64 13.61 -20.68
C GLU A 180 -13.71 14.55 -19.45
N VAL A 181 -13.47 14.07 -18.24
CA VAL A 181 -13.35 14.93 -17.04
C VAL A 181 -12.19 15.90 -17.21
N ILE A 182 -11.02 15.42 -17.65
CA ILE A 182 -9.85 16.26 -17.89
C ILE A 182 -10.18 17.35 -18.95
N ALA A 183 -10.81 16.97 -20.04
CA ALA A 183 -11.18 17.89 -21.12
C ALA A 183 -12.25 18.89 -20.67
N THR A 184 -13.33 18.42 -20.06
CA THR A 184 -14.50 19.24 -19.69
C THR A 184 -14.19 20.24 -18.57
N PHE A 185 -13.42 19.83 -17.56
CA PHE A 185 -13.05 20.73 -16.47
C PHE A 185 -11.77 21.53 -16.75
N GLY A 186 -11.24 21.46 -17.96
CA GLY A 186 -10.04 22.20 -18.37
C GLY A 186 -8.81 21.87 -17.55
N LEU A 187 -8.73 20.64 -17.04
CA LEU A 187 -7.52 20.18 -16.37
C LEU A 187 -6.41 20.04 -17.42
N LYS A 188 -5.25 20.52 -17.07
CA LYS A 188 -4.06 20.42 -17.92
C LYS A 188 -3.03 19.60 -17.18
N PRO A 189 -3.08 18.25 -17.25
CA PRO A 189 -2.16 17.42 -16.51
C PRO A 189 -0.72 17.67 -16.90
N LEU A 190 0.10 18.01 -15.92
CA LEU A 190 1.55 17.96 -16.07
C LEU A 190 1.98 16.50 -16.14
N PHE A 191 1.41 15.70 -15.22
CA PHE A 191 1.57 14.25 -15.19
C PHE A 191 0.22 13.56 -14.96
N THR A 192 0.00 12.45 -15.65
CA THR A 192 -1.03 11.48 -15.29
C THR A 192 -0.38 10.27 -14.65
N PHE A 193 -0.97 9.76 -13.57
CA PHE A 193 -0.56 8.55 -12.88
C PHE A 193 -1.67 7.52 -12.99
N THR A 194 -1.51 6.55 -13.88
CA THR A 194 -2.42 5.42 -13.97
C THR A 194 -1.95 4.30 -13.03
N ASN A 195 -2.88 3.71 -12.29
CA ASN A 195 -2.59 2.74 -11.24
C ASN A 195 -3.09 1.35 -11.63
N ASP A 196 -2.17 0.40 -11.77
CA ASP A 196 -2.41 -0.99 -12.18
C ASP A 196 -3.17 -1.11 -13.52
N ALA A 197 -3.49 -2.33 -13.92
CA ALA A 197 -4.14 -2.64 -15.19
C ALA A 197 -5.49 -1.94 -15.36
N TYR A 198 -6.26 -1.79 -14.27
CA TYR A 198 -7.60 -1.23 -14.34
C TYR A 198 -7.61 0.19 -14.92
N ALA A 199 -6.64 1.03 -14.53
CA ALA A 199 -6.50 2.38 -15.04
C ALA A 199 -5.50 2.47 -16.21
N GLY A 200 -4.67 1.44 -16.42
CA GLY A 200 -3.59 1.44 -17.41
C GLY A 200 -4.03 1.72 -18.84
N VAL A 201 -5.22 1.27 -19.22
CA VAL A 201 -5.79 1.51 -20.56
C VAL A 201 -6.01 3.00 -20.87
N PHE A 202 -6.06 3.87 -19.86
CA PHE A 202 -6.20 5.31 -20.07
C PHE A 202 -5.07 5.87 -20.95
N ASN A 203 -3.82 5.51 -20.68
CA ASN A 203 -2.67 5.97 -21.45
C ASN A 203 -2.82 5.59 -22.93
N GLY A 204 -3.21 4.32 -23.18
CA GLY A 204 -3.43 3.81 -24.53
C GLY A 204 -4.59 4.50 -25.26
N VAL A 205 -5.71 4.69 -24.59
CA VAL A 205 -6.89 5.38 -25.15
C VAL A 205 -6.54 6.82 -25.52
N VAL A 206 -5.96 7.59 -24.59
CA VAL A 206 -5.64 9.00 -24.84
C VAL A 206 -4.61 9.17 -25.97
N ARG A 207 -3.60 8.32 -26.05
CA ARG A 207 -2.55 8.40 -27.08
C ARG A 207 -2.95 7.78 -28.43
N SER A 208 -4.05 7.04 -28.49
CA SER A 208 -4.48 6.37 -29.74
C SER A 208 -5.74 6.98 -30.35
N ASP A 209 -6.61 7.60 -29.55
CA ASP A 209 -7.84 8.21 -30.02
C ASP A 209 -7.61 9.65 -30.49
N PRO A 210 -7.90 9.98 -31.77
CA PRO A 210 -7.75 11.36 -32.29
C PRO A 210 -8.46 12.43 -31.49
N VAL A 211 -9.59 12.12 -30.88
CA VAL A 211 -10.34 13.05 -30.02
C VAL A 211 -9.48 13.55 -28.85
N TYR A 212 -8.65 12.68 -28.29
CA TYR A 212 -7.85 13.01 -27.11
C TYR A 212 -6.43 13.46 -27.45
N TYR A 213 -5.70 12.76 -28.34
CA TYR A 213 -4.31 13.13 -28.61
C TYR A 213 -4.17 14.48 -29.31
N THR A 214 -5.21 14.97 -30.02
CA THR A 214 -5.25 16.33 -30.58
C THR A 214 -5.76 17.38 -29.58
N ASN A 215 -6.33 16.96 -28.46
CA ASN A 215 -6.87 17.87 -27.48
C ASN A 215 -5.75 18.63 -26.73
N PRO A 216 -5.79 19.99 -26.70
CA PRO A 216 -4.77 20.80 -26.06
C PRO A 216 -4.47 20.44 -24.59
N ASN A 217 -5.46 19.89 -23.88
CA ASN A 217 -5.29 19.51 -22.48
C ASN A 217 -4.28 18.36 -22.29
N PHE A 218 -4.03 17.52 -23.30
CA PHE A 218 -3.11 16.39 -23.22
C PHE A 218 -1.77 16.59 -23.92
N GLN A 219 -1.63 17.62 -24.78
CA GLN A 219 -0.44 17.78 -25.64
C GLN A 219 0.90 17.89 -24.89
N LYS A 220 0.86 18.40 -23.66
CA LYS A 220 2.07 18.55 -22.82
C LYS A 220 2.11 17.58 -21.65
N THR A 221 1.19 16.63 -21.58
CA THR A 221 1.09 15.66 -20.51
C THR A 221 2.19 14.61 -20.63
N THR A 222 2.81 14.29 -19.51
CA THR A 222 3.67 13.10 -19.36
C THR A 222 2.86 12.00 -18.70
N PHE A 223 2.84 10.83 -19.32
CA PHE A 223 2.05 9.68 -18.89
C PHE A 223 2.91 8.74 -18.05
N LEU A 224 2.53 8.55 -16.82
CA LEU A 224 3.20 7.64 -15.89
C LEU A 224 2.27 6.48 -15.57
N HIS A 225 2.84 5.29 -15.47
CA HIS A 225 2.11 4.08 -15.08
C HIS A 225 2.72 3.49 -13.83
N ILE A 226 1.91 3.27 -12.79
CA ILE A 226 2.35 2.69 -11.51
C ILE A 226 1.88 1.25 -11.43
N ILE A 227 2.82 0.32 -11.33
CA ILE A 227 2.56 -1.10 -11.12
C ILE A 227 2.67 -1.39 -9.63
N HIS A 228 1.54 -1.69 -8.99
CA HIS A 228 1.49 -2.10 -7.59
C HIS A 228 1.69 -3.60 -7.43
N ASN A 229 1.22 -4.40 -8.39
CA ASN A 229 1.45 -5.83 -8.44
C ASN A 229 1.54 -6.31 -9.90
N GLY A 230 2.67 -6.94 -10.24
CA GLY A 230 2.98 -7.47 -11.57
C GLY A 230 2.77 -8.98 -11.71
N GLY A 231 1.96 -9.62 -10.86
CA GLY A 231 1.54 -11.01 -11.07
C GLY A 231 0.49 -11.12 -12.17
N TRP A 232 0.47 -12.20 -12.95
CA TRP A 232 -0.43 -12.40 -14.09
C TRP A 232 -1.91 -12.18 -13.76
N GLN A 233 -2.35 -12.50 -12.54
CA GLN A 233 -3.73 -12.30 -12.08
C GLN A 233 -4.13 -10.81 -11.97
N TYR A 234 -3.17 -9.90 -12.03
CA TYR A 234 -3.40 -8.45 -11.95
C TYR A 234 -3.26 -7.75 -13.30
N PHE A 235 -3.08 -8.50 -14.41
CA PHE A 235 -2.87 -7.91 -15.74
C PHE A 235 -4.13 -7.43 -16.41
N ASP A 236 -5.31 -7.88 -15.96
CA ASP A 236 -6.56 -7.70 -16.71
C ASP A 236 -6.37 -8.11 -18.19
N ALA A 237 -5.88 -9.34 -18.37
CA ALA A 237 -5.63 -9.93 -19.68
C ALA A 237 -6.75 -10.91 -20.06
N TYR A 238 -7.38 -10.65 -21.19
CA TYR A 238 -8.57 -11.38 -21.64
C TYR A 238 -8.35 -11.96 -23.05
N GLU A 239 -8.88 -13.16 -23.32
CA GLU A 239 -8.89 -13.69 -24.70
C GLU A 239 -9.61 -12.68 -25.61
N ARG A 240 -8.95 -12.30 -26.71
CA ARG A 240 -9.43 -11.24 -27.60
C ARG A 240 -10.80 -11.56 -28.21
N HIS A 241 -11.04 -12.83 -28.55
CA HIS A 241 -12.29 -13.27 -29.14
C HIS A 241 -13.10 -14.07 -28.13
N GLU A 242 -14.22 -13.52 -27.71
CA GLU A 242 -15.17 -14.18 -26.83
C GLU A 242 -16.51 -14.34 -27.55
N ARG A 243 -16.96 -15.60 -27.75
CA ARG A 243 -18.24 -15.93 -28.42
C ARG A 243 -18.42 -15.23 -29.78
N GLY A 244 -17.33 -15.08 -30.54
CA GLY A 244 -17.35 -14.46 -31.87
C GLY A 244 -17.24 -12.92 -31.86
N PHE A 245 -17.14 -12.31 -30.67
CA PHE A 245 -16.94 -10.88 -30.51
C PHE A 245 -15.47 -10.57 -30.25
N ASP A 246 -14.93 -9.57 -30.97
CA ASP A 246 -13.56 -9.07 -30.76
C ASP A 246 -13.57 -7.99 -29.66
N LEU A 247 -13.06 -8.33 -28.47
CA LEU A 247 -13.02 -7.45 -27.30
C LEU A 247 -12.26 -6.14 -27.56
N PHE A 248 -11.31 -6.12 -28.52
CA PHE A 248 -10.60 -4.88 -28.86
C PHE A 248 -11.54 -3.80 -29.42
N GLN A 249 -12.67 -4.19 -30.03
CA GLN A 249 -13.66 -3.23 -30.53
C GLN A 249 -14.23 -2.31 -29.41
N LEU A 250 -14.21 -2.76 -28.14
CA LEU A 250 -14.67 -1.95 -27.01
C LEU A 250 -13.88 -0.65 -26.86
N PHE A 251 -12.65 -0.61 -27.30
CA PHE A 251 -11.82 0.60 -27.23
C PHE A 251 -12.23 1.69 -28.25
N ASN A 252 -13.01 1.37 -29.26
CA ASN A 252 -13.32 2.25 -30.40
C ASN A 252 -12.06 2.85 -31.05
N LEU A 253 -10.99 2.08 -31.14
CA LEU A 253 -9.73 2.48 -31.73
C LEU A 253 -9.53 1.82 -33.09
N PRO A 254 -8.69 2.39 -33.98
CA PRO A 254 -8.36 1.78 -35.24
C PRO A 254 -7.78 0.37 -35.08
N GLY A 255 -8.20 -0.59 -35.92
CA GLY A 255 -7.81 -2.00 -35.81
C GLY A 255 -6.30 -2.26 -35.85
N TRP A 256 -5.52 -1.39 -36.50
CA TRP A 256 -4.06 -1.50 -36.54
C TRP A 256 -3.39 -1.24 -35.15
N ARG A 257 -4.11 -0.66 -34.20
CA ARG A 257 -3.66 -0.46 -32.81
C ARG A 257 -3.75 -1.72 -31.96
N VAL A 258 -4.35 -2.79 -32.43
CA VAL A 258 -4.57 -4.00 -31.63
C VAL A 258 -3.27 -4.55 -31.03
N ALA A 259 -2.17 -4.51 -31.75
CA ALA A 259 -0.88 -4.99 -31.28
C ALA A 259 -0.38 -4.22 -30.03
N ASP A 260 -0.70 -2.93 -29.93
CA ASP A 260 -0.29 -2.09 -28.81
C ASP A 260 -1.01 -2.45 -27.49
N PHE A 261 -2.18 -3.09 -27.60
CA PHE A 261 -3.00 -3.56 -26.48
C PHE A 261 -2.89 -5.07 -26.24
N SER A 262 -2.11 -5.77 -27.06
CA SER A 262 -1.98 -7.21 -26.95
C SER A 262 -0.98 -7.62 -25.86
N ASP A 263 -1.22 -8.80 -25.28
CA ASP A 263 -0.28 -9.44 -24.37
C ASP A 263 1.04 -9.75 -25.10
N PRO A 264 2.21 -9.49 -24.48
CA PRO A 264 3.51 -9.67 -25.13
C PRO A 264 3.83 -11.12 -25.53
N VAL A 265 3.36 -12.09 -24.75
CA VAL A 265 3.63 -13.53 -25.00
C VAL A 265 2.43 -14.28 -25.57
N SER A 266 1.23 -13.69 -25.43
CA SER A 266 -0.03 -14.25 -25.95
C SER A 266 -0.77 -13.22 -26.80
N PRO A 267 -0.36 -12.94 -28.04
CA PRO A 267 -0.89 -11.83 -28.85
C PRO A 267 -2.41 -11.89 -29.12
N ASN A 268 -3.03 -13.04 -28.92
CA ASN A 268 -4.48 -13.23 -29.01
C ASN A 268 -5.25 -12.71 -27.77
N ARG A 269 -4.54 -12.18 -26.78
CA ARG A 269 -5.14 -11.57 -25.60
C ARG A 269 -5.04 -10.06 -25.63
N VAL A 270 -6.09 -9.37 -25.21
CA VAL A 270 -6.04 -7.96 -24.83
C VAL A 270 -5.52 -7.89 -23.39
N ASN A 271 -4.46 -7.12 -23.16
CA ASN A 271 -3.82 -6.98 -21.86
C ASN A 271 -3.77 -5.50 -21.43
N CYS A 272 -4.55 -5.16 -20.40
CA CYS A 272 -4.69 -3.78 -19.92
C CYS A 272 -3.40 -3.26 -19.26
N MET A 273 -2.65 -4.12 -18.55
CA MET A 273 -1.35 -3.76 -17.97
C MET A 273 -0.32 -3.46 -19.06
N ALA A 274 -0.26 -4.32 -20.10
CA ALA A 274 0.65 -4.11 -21.22
C ALA A 274 0.37 -2.79 -21.96
N ALA A 275 -0.90 -2.43 -22.14
CA ALA A 275 -1.28 -1.14 -22.69
C ALA A 275 -0.80 0.01 -21.78
N GLY A 276 -1.01 -0.09 -20.48
CA GLY A 276 -0.52 0.91 -19.51
C GLY A 276 0.99 1.14 -19.63
N ILE A 277 1.76 0.06 -19.73
CA ILE A 277 3.23 0.08 -19.86
C ILE A 277 3.67 0.70 -21.19
N ARG A 278 3.16 0.20 -22.33
CA ARG A 278 3.60 0.64 -23.67
C ARG A 278 3.34 2.11 -23.96
N PHE A 279 2.25 2.64 -23.42
CA PHE A 279 1.86 4.03 -23.63
C PHE A 279 2.31 4.98 -22.51
N ALA A 280 3.04 4.49 -21.51
CA ALA A 280 3.66 5.34 -20.49
C ALA A 280 5.00 5.91 -20.98
N ASP A 281 5.31 7.15 -20.60
CA ASP A 281 6.64 7.73 -20.77
C ASP A 281 7.63 7.14 -19.77
N ARG A 282 7.12 6.75 -18.58
CA ARG A 282 7.87 5.97 -17.57
C ARG A 282 6.94 5.08 -16.78
N VAL A 283 7.49 3.94 -16.39
CA VAL A 283 6.85 3.00 -15.47
C VAL A 283 7.47 3.14 -14.10
N ILE A 284 6.63 3.23 -13.09
CA ILE A 284 7.01 3.31 -11.67
C ILE A 284 6.49 2.06 -10.97
N THR A 285 7.22 1.56 -10.00
CA THR A 285 6.72 0.50 -9.11
C THR A 285 7.08 0.77 -7.65
N VAL A 286 6.57 -0.04 -6.76
CA VAL A 286 6.40 0.23 -5.34
C VAL A 286 7.59 -0.15 -4.45
N SER A 287 8.73 -0.54 -5.06
CA SER A 287 10.01 -0.67 -4.35
C SER A 287 11.20 -0.83 -5.32
N PRO A 288 12.43 -0.47 -4.91
CA PRO A 288 13.63 -0.63 -5.76
C PRO A 288 13.94 -2.07 -6.13
N SER A 289 13.81 -3.00 -5.16
CA SER A 289 14.04 -4.43 -5.42
C SER A 289 12.97 -5.02 -6.34
N TYR A 290 11.74 -4.55 -6.21
CA TYR A 290 10.66 -5.01 -7.07
C TYR A 290 10.80 -4.50 -8.51
N ALA A 291 11.27 -3.26 -8.70
CA ALA A 291 11.58 -2.74 -10.03
C ALA A 291 12.54 -3.68 -10.79
N LYS A 292 13.65 -4.08 -10.16
CA LYS A 292 14.60 -5.03 -10.73
C LYS A 292 13.97 -6.41 -10.98
N GLN A 293 13.11 -6.86 -10.06
CA GLN A 293 12.45 -8.15 -10.18
C GLN A 293 11.54 -8.20 -11.40
N ILE A 294 10.68 -7.18 -11.62
CA ILE A 294 9.73 -7.19 -12.74
C ILE A 294 10.40 -6.94 -14.11
N GLU A 295 11.53 -6.26 -14.15
CA GLU A 295 12.35 -6.15 -15.38
C GLU A 295 12.99 -7.48 -15.78
N TYR A 296 13.20 -8.39 -14.82
CA TYR A 296 13.79 -9.70 -15.06
C TYR A 296 12.73 -10.80 -15.27
N ALA A 297 11.65 -10.78 -14.49
CA ALA A 297 10.58 -11.78 -14.52
C ALA A 297 9.25 -11.15 -14.08
N CYS A 298 8.30 -11.08 -14.98
CA CYS A 298 6.97 -10.49 -14.78
C CYS A 298 5.93 -11.15 -15.69
N ASP A 299 5.91 -12.49 -15.72
CA ASP A 299 4.94 -13.30 -16.47
C ASP A 299 4.78 -12.84 -17.95
N GLY A 300 5.90 -12.45 -18.59
CA GLY A 300 5.98 -11.99 -19.96
C GLY A 300 5.99 -10.47 -20.14
N LEU A 301 5.60 -9.67 -19.14
CA LEU A 301 5.68 -8.21 -19.23
C LEU A 301 7.13 -7.69 -19.19
N GLU A 302 8.10 -8.47 -18.70
CA GLU A 302 9.52 -8.13 -18.75
C GLU A 302 10.01 -7.81 -20.18
N HIS A 303 9.36 -8.36 -21.20
CA HIS A 303 9.69 -8.07 -22.61
C HIS A 303 9.38 -6.63 -23.05
N ILE A 304 8.56 -5.92 -22.30
CA ILE A 304 8.16 -4.53 -22.57
C ILE A 304 8.49 -3.57 -21.44
N LEU A 305 9.07 -4.07 -20.33
CA LEU A 305 9.52 -3.26 -19.21
C LEU A 305 11.00 -2.89 -19.39
N SER A 306 11.33 -1.63 -19.18
CA SER A 306 12.71 -1.14 -19.17
C SER A 306 12.80 0.14 -18.34
N ASN A 307 13.91 0.29 -17.62
CA ASN A 307 14.18 1.48 -16.79
C ASN A 307 13.03 1.81 -15.82
N VAL A 308 12.51 0.78 -15.16
CA VAL A 308 11.43 0.91 -14.18
C VAL A 308 11.94 1.64 -12.94
N ILE A 309 11.24 2.68 -12.54
CA ILE A 309 11.60 3.47 -11.35
C ILE A 309 10.98 2.80 -10.11
N GLY A 310 11.82 2.35 -9.20
CA GLY A 310 11.38 1.78 -7.92
C GLY A 310 11.30 2.84 -6.82
N ILE A 311 10.09 3.16 -6.35
CA ILE A 311 9.87 4.07 -5.22
C ILE A 311 9.08 3.33 -4.15
N SER A 312 9.70 3.14 -2.98
CA SER A 312 9.09 2.37 -1.90
C SER A 312 7.81 3.02 -1.39
N ASN A 313 6.76 2.22 -1.20
CA ASN A 313 5.59 2.63 -0.46
C ASN A 313 5.94 2.92 1.01
N ALA A 314 5.12 3.72 1.68
CA ALA A 314 5.27 4.09 3.08
C ALA A 314 3.94 4.02 3.82
N ILE A 315 3.93 4.44 5.08
CA ILE A 315 2.72 4.53 5.91
C ILE A 315 2.38 6.00 6.21
N GLY A 316 1.10 6.25 6.55
CA GLY A 316 0.67 7.57 7.02
C GLY A 316 1.32 7.92 8.36
N ARG A 317 1.66 9.19 8.57
CA ARG A 317 2.31 9.68 9.80
C ARG A 317 1.49 9.43 11.07
N ASP A 318 0.18 9.36 10.93
CA ASP A 318 -0.76 9.14 12.04
C ASP A 318 -0.96 7.66 12.38
N PHE A 319 -0.31 6.73 11.65
CA PHE A 319 -0.58 5.29 11.79
C PHE A 319 -0.38 4.82 13.24
N LEU A 320 0.76 5.13 13.87
CA LEU A 320 1.02 4.72 15.25
C LEU A 320 -0.04 5.29 16.23
N THR A 321 -0.30 6.59 16.13
CA THR A 321 -1.32 7.24 16.98
C THR A 321 -2.70 6.62 16.77
N ARG A 322 -3.01 6.22 15.53
CA ARG A 322 -4.29 5.60 15.19
C ARG A 322 -4.43 4.21 15.80
N ILE A 323 -3.40 3.36 15.73
CA ILE A 323 -3.45 2.03 16.34
C ILE A 323 -3.46 2.10 17.87
N GLU A 324 -2.73 3.03 18.49
CA GLU A 324 -2.76 3.25 19.93
C GLU A 324 -4.15 3.70 20.40
N LYS A 325 -4.77 4.65 19.70
CA LYS A 325 -6.15 5.08 19.99
C LYS A 325 -7.17 3.96 19.78
N SER A 326 -7.00 3.14 18.73
CA SER A 326 -7.87 1.98 18.49
C SER A 326 -7.72 0.95 19.61
N PHE A 327 -6.51 0.68 20.03
CA PHE A 327 -6.20 -0.20 21.14
C PHE A 327 -6.84 0.30 22.45
N GLU A 328 -6.72 1.58 22.77
CA GLU A 328 -7.34 2.19 23.96
C GLU A 328 -8.88 2.10 23.91
N LYS A 329 -9.48 2.42 22.77
CA LYS A 329 -10.94 2.41 22.59
C LYS A 329 -11.55 1.01 22.51
N SER A 330 -10.74 -0.02 22.29
CA SER A 330 -11.23 -1.40 22.16
C SER A 330 -11.77 -1.97 23.47
N GLY A 331 -11.49 -1.34 24.63
CA GLY A 331 -11.79 -1.88 25.94
C GLY A 331 -10.94 -3.10 26.32
N PHE A 332 -9.89 -3.39 25.52
CA PHE A 332 -9.07 -4.58 25.68
C PHE A 332 -8.39 -4.63 27.07
N VAL A 333 -7.81 -3.51 27.49
CA VAL A 333 -7.12 -3.43 28.79
C VAL A 333 -8.11 -3.56 29.95
N GLU A 334 -9.26 -2.91 29.85
CA GLU A 334 -10.32 -2.94 30.88
C GLU A 334 -10.89 -4.35 31.07
N ALA A 335 -11.05 -5.09 29.98
CA ALA A 335 -11.59 -6.44 29.99
C ALA A 335 -10.59 -7.48 30.52
N HIS A 336 -9.31 -7.36 30.14
CA HIS A 336 -8.35 -8.46 30.35
C HIS A 336 -7.34 -8.20 31.48
N LEU A 337 -7.11 -6.94 31.91
CA LEU A 337 -6.20 -6.65 33.00
C LEU A 337 -6.68 -7.24 34.36
N PRO A 338 -7.96 -7.17 34.70
CA PRO A 338 -8.45 -7.83 35.92
C PRO A 338 -8.21 -9.34 35.93
N LEU A 339 -8.46 -10.00 34.78
CA LEU A 339 -8.21 -11.43 34.61
C LEU A 339 -6.73 -11.79 34.79
N LEU A 340 -5.84 -11.00 34.15
CA LEU A 340 -4.40 -11.17 34.33
C LEU A 340 -3.98 -11.02 35.79
N MET A 341 -4.50 -10.01 36.50
CA MET A 341 -4.18 -9.77 37.92
C MET A 341 -4.69 -10.91 38.84
N GLU A 342 -5.83 -11.51 38.50
CA GLU A 342 -6.35 -12.69 39.19
C GLU A 342 -5.47 -13.92 38.96
N MET A 343 -5.08 -14.17 37.69
CA MET A 343 -4.16 -15.25 37.36
C MET A 343 -2.81 -15.08 38.07
N LEU A 344 -2.25 -13.87 38.13
CA LEU A 344 -1.00 -13.58 38.84
C LEU A 344 -1.10 -13.79 40.36
N LYS A 345 -2.30 -13.73 40.92
CA LYS A 345 -2.53 -14.03 42.36
C LYS A 345 -2.67 -15.54 42.59
N SER A 346 -3.41 -16.22 41.74
CA SER A 346 -3.77 -17.64 41.90
C SER A 346 -2.71 -18.62 41.38
N ASN A 347 -1.95 -18.25 40.33
CA ASN A 347 -0.92 -19.10 39.73
C ASN A 347 0.49 -18.68 40.20
N THR A 348 1.05 -19.42 41.16
CA THR A 348 2.37 -19.13 41.75
C THR A 348 3.51 -19.28 40.73
N GLY A 349 3.42 -20.22 39.80
CA GLY A 349 4.40 -20.41 38.73
C GLY A 349 4.45 -19.21 37.76
N LEU A 350 3.29 -18.78 37.27
CA LEU A 350 3.18 -17.58 36.43
C LEU A 350 3.66 -16.33 37.15
N ARG A 351 3.24 -16.17 38.43
CA ARG A 351 3.69 -15.07 39.27
C ARG A 351 5.22 -15.03 39.42
N ALA A 352 5.87 -16.18 39.60
CA ALA A 352 7.32 -16.27 39.74
C ALA A 352 8.02 -15.88 38.45
N LYS A 353 7.57 -16.40 37.28
CA LYS A 353 8.10 -16.05 35.96
C LYS A 353 7.97 -14.55 35.68
N VAL A 354 6.78 -13.99 35.84
CA VAL A 354 6.54 -12.55 35.62
C VAL A 354 7.34 -11.71 36.62
N GLY A 355 7.37 -12.09 37.89
CA GLY A 355 8.09 -11.35 38.97
C GLY A 355 9.61 -11.36 38.79
N HIS A 356 10.17 -12.37 38.13
CA HIS A 356 11.60 -12.46 37.85
C HIS A 356 12.07 -11.38 36.86
N ARG A 357 11.34 -11.17 35.77
CA ARG A 357 11.72 -10.22 34.70
C ARG A 357 10.96 -8.88 34.78
N TYR A 358 9.73 -8.90 35.26
CA TYR A 358 8.79 -7.78 35.21
C TYR A 358 8.05 -7.56 36.54
N PRO A 359 8.78 -7.37 37.67
CA PRO A 359 8.17 -7.28 39.01
C PRO A 359 7.12 -6.17 39.10
N GLU A 360 7.28 -5.08 38.33
CA GLU A 360 6.35 -3.94 38.31
C GLU A 360 4.95 -4.37 37.81
N LEU A 361 4.84 -5.40 36.99
CA LEU A 361 3.54 -5.91 36.50
C LEU A 361 2.70 -6.53 37.63
N LEU A 362 3.34 -7.02 38.70
CA LEU A 362 2.63 -7.57 39.86
C LEU A 362 1.81 -6.51 40.62
N GLU A 363 2.16 -5.24 40.46
CA GLU A 363 1.42 -4.09 41.04
C GLU A 363 0.39 -3.50 40.06
N GLY A 364 0.24 -4.11 38.88
CA GLY A 364 -0.70 -3.69 37.83
C GLY A 364 -0.43 -2.28 37.33
N LYS A 365 -1.49 -1.46 37.17
CA LYS A 365 -1.35 -0.09 36.61
C LYS A 365 -0.38 0.78 37.42
N LYS A 366 -0.34 0.62 38.77
CA LYS A 366 0.51 1.43 39.65
C LYS A 366 1.99 1.17 39.43
N GLY A 367 2.39 -0.09 39.31
CA GLY A 367 3.78 -0.45 39.04
C GLY A 367 4.30 0.14 37.75
N ILE A 368 3.53 0.01 36.63
CA ILE A 368 3.90 0.60 35.35
C ILE A 368 3.96 2.13 35.39
N ALA A 369 3.02 2.76 36.11
CA ALA A 369 2.97 4.23 36.24
C ALA A 369 4.18 4.79 36.99
N GLY A 370 4.74 4.03 37.93
CA GLY A 370 5.92 4.41 38.72
C GLY A 370 7.24 4.38 37.94
N VAL A 371 7.28 3.71 36.75
CA VAL A 371 8.51 3.59 35.98
C VAL A 371 8.81 4.86 35.18
N LYS A 372 9.98 5.46 35.43
CA LYS A 372 10.45 6.68 34.74
C LYS A 372 11.20 6.40 33.45
N ASP A 373 11.91 5.28 33.36
CA ASP A 373 12.65 4.89 32.17
C ASP A 373 11.67 4.55 31.01
N PRO A 374 11.70 5.27 29.87
CA PRO A 374 10.80 5.04 28.75
C PRO A 374 10.94 3.65 28.12
N LEU A 375 12.16 3.11 28.07
CA LEU A 375 12.42 1.79 27.48
C LEU A 375 11.82 0.69 28.37
N ARG A 376 12.08 0.75 29.67
CA ARG A 376 11.51 -0.16 30.65
C ARG A 376 9.99 -0.08 30.64
N LYS A 377 9.43 1.13 30.61
CA LYS A 377 7.97 1.33 30.54
C LYS A 377 7.38 0.70 29.28
N THR A 378 8.03 0.84 28.13
CA THR A 378 7.61 0.21 26.89
C THR A 378 7.66 -1.32 26.96
N ALA A 379 8.73 -1.88 27.55
CA ALA A 379 8.85 -3.32 27.77
C ALA A 379 7.70 -3.86 28.63
N LEU A 380 7.39 -3.18 29.73
CA LEU A 380 6.29 -3.54 30.63
C LEU A 380 4.93 -3.48 29.93
N LEU A 381 4.66 -2.43 29.16
CA LEU A 381 3.41 -2.30 28.42
C LEU A 381 3.26 -3.42 27.38
N ARG A 382 4.31 -3.74 26.65
CA ARG A 382 4.28 -4.84 25.67
C ARG A 382 4.09 -6.19 26.34
N MET A 383 4.81 -6.47 27.43
CA MET A 383 4.63 -7.73 28.16
C MET A 383 3.21 -7.86 28.73
N ARG A 384 2.69 -6.78 29.37
CA ARG A 384 1.29 -6.75 29.81
C ARG A 384 0.33 -7.06 28.66
N ASN A 385 0.49 -6.40 27.51
CA ASN A 385 -0.37 -6.59 26.35
C ASN A 385 -0.27 -8.02 25.81
N LYS A 386 0.94 -8.62 25.78
CA LYS A 386 1.16 -10.01 25.38
C LYS A 386 0.40 -10.98 26.28
N LEU A 387 0.56 -10.89 27.59
CA LEU A 387 -0.13 -11.75 28.54
C LEU A 387 -1.66 -11.61 28.43
N MET A 388 -2.17 -10.39 28.27
CA MET A 388 -3.60 -10.16 28.05
C MET A 388 -4.09 -10.70 26.69
N LEU A 389 -3.25 -10.63 25.64
CA LEU A 389 -3.59 -11.24 24.35
C LEU A 389 -3.65 -12.76 24.42
N GLN A 390 -2.73 -13.40 25.15
CA GLN A 390 -2.77 -14.84 25.44
C GLN A 390 -4.10 -15.21 26.13
N ILE A 391 -4.52 -14.44 27.16
CA ILE A 391 -5.82 -14.64 27.82
C ILE A 391 -6.99 -14.48 26.84
N GLN A 392 -7.00 -13.39 26.07
CA GLN A 392 -8.09 -13.08 25.13
C GLN A 392 -8.26 -14.19 24.07
N ARG A 393 -7.14 -14.77 23.63
CA ARG A 393 -7.11 -15.75 22.56
C ARG A 393 -7.16 -17.21 23.04
N GLY A 394 -7.26 -17.43 24.35
CA GLY A 394 -7.30 -18.78 24.93
C GLY A 394 -5.97 -19.54 24.82
N LEU A 395 -4.86 -18.82 24.70
CA LEU A 395 -3.53 -19.39 24.63
C LEU A 395 -2.97 -19.64 26.03
N GLU A 396 -1.95 -20.48 26.15
CA GLU A 396 -1.19 -20.62 27.40
C GLU A 396 -0.61 -19.26 27.81
N VAL A 397 -0.88 -18.85 29.06
CA VAL A 397 -0.40 -17.55 29.59
C VAL A 397 1.00 -17.72 30.14
N ASP A 398 2.00 -17.35 29.37
CA ASP A 398 3.42 -17.48 29.71
C ASP A 398 4.25 -16.35 29.12
N PRO A 399 5.01 -15.56 29.93
CA PRO A 399 5.86 -14.47 29.45
C PRO A 399 7.02 -14.95 28.56
N ASP A 400 7.49 -16.18 28.77
CA ASP A 400 8.69 -16.70 28.10
C ASP A 400 8.41 -17.27 26.70
N LEU A 401 7.15 -17.59 26.39
CA LEU A 401 6.77 -18.09 25.07
C LEU A 401 6.81 -16.96 24.02
N VAL A 402 7.49 -17.18 22.92
CA VAL A 402 7.53 -16.20 21.83
C VAL A 402 6.22 -16.23 21.04
N LEU A 403 5.54 -15.07 20.99
CA LEU A 403 4.27 -14.91 20.29
C LEU A 403 4.46 -14.19 18.97
N PHE A 404 4.07 -14.83 17.87
CA PHE A 404 3.97 -14.12 16.59
C PHE A 404 2.54 -13.88 16.15
N SER A 405 2.35 -12.83 15.38
CA SER A 405 1.09 -12.57 14.67
C SER A 405 1.29 -12.61 13.16
N MET A 406 0.26 -13.06 12.44
CA MET A 406 0.18 -13.08 10.98
C MET A 406 -1.23 -12.71 10.56
N ILE A 407 -1.45 -11.41 10.34
CA ILE A 407 -2.76 -10.84 10.00
C ILE A 407 -2.71 -10.28 8.58
N HIS A 408 -3.21 -11.04 7.62
CA HIS A 408 -3.20 -10.71 6.20
C HIS A 408 -4.46 -11.26 5.52
N ARG A 409 -4.73 -10.83 4.28
CA ARG A 409 -5.67 -11.58 3.43
C ARG A 409 -5.15 -13.01 3.28
N ILE A 410 -6.01 -13.99 3.51
CA ILE A 410 -5.66 -15.41 3.39
C ILE A 410 -5.65 -15.74 1.90
N THR A 411 -4.45 -15.73 1.32
CA THR A 411 -4.16 -16.04 -0.08
C THR A 411 -2.84 -16.80 -0.16
N GLU A 412 -2.62 -17.52 -1.24
CA GLU A 412 -1.34 -18.20 -1.49
C GLU A 412 -0.16 -17.24 -1.43
N GLN A 413 -0.33 -16.03 -1.98
CA GLN A 413 0.70 -14.98 -2.01
C GLN A 413 1.28 -14.66 -0.63
N LYS A 414 0.48 -14.71 0.43
CA LYS A 414 0.91 -14.30 1.79
C LYS A 414 1.67 -15.37 2.55
N GLY A 415 1.78 -16.60 2.01
CA GLY A 415 2.66 -17.63 2.53
C GLY A 415 2.16 -18.36 3.78
N PHE A 416 0.86 -18.36 4.05
CA PHE A 416 0.28 -19.15 5.15
C PHE A 416 0.60 -20.64 5.03
N GLN A 417 0.78 -21.14 3.80
CA GLN A 417 1.16 -22.53 3.56
C GLN A 417 2.48 -22.88 4.25
N LEU A 418 3.46 -21.98 4.30
CA LEU A 418 4.73 -22.24 4.98
C LEU A 418 4.55 -22.43 6.50
N VAL A 419 3.56 -21.72 7.11
CA VAL A 419 3.22 -21.92 8.52
C VAL A 419 2.59 -23.29 8.74
N LEU A 420 1.70 -23.73 7.83
CA LEU A 420 1.10 -25.07 7.89
C LEU A 420 2.15 -26.16 7.76
N ASP A 421 3.05 -26.04 6.78
CA ASP A 421 4.08 -27.04 6.48
C ASP A 421 5.16 -27.12 7.58
N ALA A 422 5.45 -26.00 8.26
CA ALA A 422 6.42 -25.95 9.36
C ALA A 422 5.80 -26.13 10.76
N SER A 423 4.50 -26.41 10.84
CA SER A 423 3.71 -26.33 12.09
C SER A 423 4.26 -27.19 13.24
N GLU A 424 4.66 -28.43 13.00
CA GLU A 424 5.23 -29.30 14.04
C GLU A 424 6.51 -28.69 14.63
N GLY A 425 7.42 -28.21 13.76
CA GLY A 425 8.64 -27.55 14.19
C GLY A 425 8.38 -26.29 14.99
N LEU A 426 7.44 -25.46 14.54
CA LEU A 426 7.12 -24.19 15.20
C LEU A 426 6.45 -24.38 16.56
N PHE A 427 5.41 -25.17 16.63
CA PHE A 427 4.54 -25.21 17.81
C PHE A 427 4.93 -26.31 18.81
N ARG A 428 5.47 -27.44 18.35
CA ARG A 428 5.86 -28.53 19.21
C ARG A 428 7.33 -28.45 19.63
N HIS A 429 8.25 -28.14 18.68
CA HIS A 429 9.67 -28.15 18.97
C HIS A 429 10.19 -26.82 19.50
N LEU A 430 9.82 -25.70 18.87
CA LEU A 430 10.21 -24.36 19.31
C LEU A 430 9.25 -23.73 20.33
N GLY A 431 8.01 -24.24 20.43
CA GLY A 431 7.03 -23.77 21.42
C GLY A 431 6.48 -22.37 21.13
N PHE A 432 6.48 -21.91 19.86
CA PHE A 432 5.85 -20.65 19.51
C PHE A 432 4.37 -20.62 19.85
N GLN A 433 3.89 -19.42 20.09
CA GLN A 433 2.46 -19.10 20.02
C GLN A 433 2.16 -18.24 18.79
N ALA A 434 0.94 -18.36 18.28
CA ALA A 434 0.52 -17.65 17.09
C ALA A 434 -0.89 -17.08 17.19
N VAL A 435 -1.05 -15.83 16.74
CA VAL A 435 -2.34 -15.23 16.41
C VAL A 435 -2.39 -15.02 14.90
N ILE A 436 -3.17 -15.85 14.23
CA ILE A 436 -3.27 -15.89 12.78
C ILE A 436 -4.68 -15.43 12.37
N GLY A 437 -4.78 -14.56 11.36
CA GLY A 437 -6.10 -14.12 10.94
C GLY A 437 -6.13 -13.40 9.60
N GLY A 438 -7.38 -13.24 9.12
CA GLY A 438 -7.65 -12.52 7.89
C GLY A 438 -8.92 -12.98 7.19
N SER A 439 -9.24 -12.31 6.08
CA SER A 439 -10.34 -12.67 5.20
C SER A 439 -9.85 -13.42 3.96
N VAL A 440 -10.65 -14.36 3.49
CA VAL A 440 -10.51 -14.96 2.15
C VAL A 440 -11.31 -14.12 1.16
N SER A 441 -10.77 -13.88 -0.02
CA SER A 441 -11.50 -13.22 -1.10
C SER A 441 -12.55 -14.14 -1.69
N SER A 442 -13.73 -13.62 -2.03
CA SER A 442 -14.77 -14.42 -2.65
C SER A 442 -14.27 -15.07 -3.94
N GLY A 443 -14.44 -16.39 -4.04
CA GLY A 443 -14.02 -17.19 -5.20
C GLY A 443 -12.52 -17.56 -5.22
N ASP A 444 -11.74 -17.23 -4.19
CA ASP A 444 -10.36 -17.69 -4.03
C ASP A 444 -10.33 -19.11 -3.42
N ARG A 445 -10.47 -20.12 -4.29
CA ARG A 445 -10.46 -21.53 -3.89
C ARG A 445 -9.19 -21.92 -3.11
N ARG A 446 -8.03 -21.39 -3.52
CA ARG A 446 -6.78 -21.68 -2.84
C ARG A 446 -6.73 -21.04 -1.45
N GLY A 447 -7.26 -19.81 -1.35
CA GLY A 447 -7.48 -19.15 -0.06
C GLY A 447 -8.39 -19.94 0.87
N ASP A 448 -9.47 -20.53 0.36
CA ASP A 448 -10.39 -21.37 1.13
C ASP A 448 -9.70 -22.66 1.63
N GLU A 449 -8.90 -23.32 0.80
CA GLU A 449 -8.10 -24.51 1.18
C GLU A 449 -7.12 -24.17 2.32
N ILE A 450 -6.42 -23.05 2.20
CA ILE A 450 -5.49 -22.56 3.23
C ILE A 450 -6.25 -22.23 4.53
N ALA A 451 -7.37 -21.54 4.45
CA ALA A 451 -8.20 -21.22 5.61
C ALA A 451 -8.68 -22.47 6.35
N HIS A 452 -9.08 -23.50 5.61
CA HIS A 452 -9.44 -24.79 6.20
C HIS A 452 -8.23 -25.43 6.92
N GLY A 453 -7.05 -25.43 6.32
CA GLY A 453 -5.82 -25.91 6.96
C GLY A 453 -5.50 -25.13 8.24
N LEU A 454 -5.65 -23.81 8.24
CA LEU A 454 -5.45 -22.96 9.43
C LEU A 454 -6.48 -23.27 10.53
N TYR A 455 -7.73 -23.52 10.18
CA TYR A 455 -8.77 -23.94 11.14
C TYR A 455 -8.36 -25.24 11.85
N LEU A 456 -7.91 -26.26 11.10
CA LEU A 456 -7.42 -27.52 11.66
C LEU A 456 -6.18 -27.32 12.52
N LEU A 457 -5.25 -26.44 12.10
CA LEU A 457 -4.07 -26.09 12.87
C LEU A 457 -4.44 -25.50 14.25
N GLY A 458 -5.37 -24.53 14.28
CA GLY A 458 -5.86 -23.94 15.53
C GLY A 458 -6.58 -24.94 16.43
N ALA A 459 -7.32 -25.89 15.85
CA ALA A 459 -7.95 -26.97 16.61
C ALA A 459 -6.93 -27.96 17.21
N TYR A 460 -5.85 -28.27 16.46
CA TYR A 460 -4.84 -29.23 16.91
C TYR A 460 -3.89 -28.64 17.97
N TYR A 461 -3.49 -27.36 17.83
CA TYR A 461 -2.61 -26.65 18.76
C TYR A 461 -3.37 -25.56 19.53
N SER A 462 -4.51 -25.89 20.13
CA SER A 462 -5.45 -24.93 20.71
C SER A 462 -4.89 -24.06 21.85
N ASP A 463 -3.86 -24.53 22.55
CA ASP A 463 -3.11 -23.78 23.56
C ASP A 463 -2.00 -22.89 22.99
N ARG A 464 -1.65 -23.07 21.73
CA ARG A 464 -0.54 -22.38 21.03
C ARG A 464 -1.00 -21.52 19.88
N VAL A 465 -2.08 -21.87 19.20
CA VAL A 465 -2.50 -21.22 17.95
C VAL A 465 -3.94 -20.78 18.02
N ASN A 466 -4.15 -19.48 17.89
CA ASN A 466 -5.49 -18.92 17.69
C ASN A 466 -5.65 -18.48 16.23
N VAL A 467 -6.73 -18.90 15.60
CA VAL A 467 -7.09 -18.54 14.22
C VAL A 467 -8.41 -17.79 14.21
N SER A 468 -8.45 -16.65 13.51
CA SER A 468 -9.65 -15.82 13.40
C SER A 468 -9.89 -15.41 11.94
N PHE A 469 -11.10 -15.69 11.42
CA PHE A 469 -11.49 -15.36 10.06
C PHE A 469 -12.27 -14.04 9.98
N GLY A 470 -12.20 -13.39 8.83
CA GLY A 470 -12.79 -12.08 8.59
C GLY A 470 -11.86 -10.92 8.87
N PHE A 471 -12.41 -9.71 8.87
CA PHE A 471 -11.62 -8.50 9.17
C PHE A 471 -11.09 -8.52 10.60
N GLN A 472 -9.80 -8.27 10.75
CA GLN A 472 -9.11 -8.19 12.04
C GLN A 472 -8.54 -6.79 12.26
N ASP A 473 -8.77 -6.23 13.45
CA ASP A 473 -8.03 -5.03 13.90
C ASP A 473 -6.60 -5.42 14.25
N VAL A 474 -5.65 -4.86 13.53
CA VAL A 474 -4.22 -5.14 13.70
C VAL A 474 -3.61 -4.47 14.94
N SER A 475 -4.31 -3.52 15.58
CA SER A 475 -3.78 -2.72 16.70
C SER A 475 -3.35 -3.60 17.87
N ILE A 476 -4.19 -4.55 18.29
CA ILE A 476 -3.88 -5.44 19.42
C ILE A 476 -2.71 -6.38 19.06
N PRO A 477 -2.72 -7.14 17.95
CA PRO A 477 -1.60 -7.99 17.59
C PRO A 477 -0.28 -7.24 17.45
N LEU A 478 -0.25 -6.08 16.80
CA LEU A 478 0.99 -5.31 16.61
C LEU A 478 1.56 -4.76 17.93
N LEU A 479 0.70 -4.35 18.89
CA LEU A 479 1.11 -3.81 20.18
C LEU A 479 1.37 -4.89 21.25
N ALA A 480 1.07 -6.16 20.95
CA ALA A 480 1.20 -7.27 21.89
C ALA A 480 2.19 -8.36 21.46
N SER A 481 2.29 -8.67 20.16
CA SER A 481 3.15 -9.77 19.68
C SER A 481 4.64 -9.41 19.68
N ASP A 482 5.48 -10.42 19.81
CA ASP A 482 6.94 -10.29 19.71
C ASP A 482 7.40 -10.15 18.27
N LEU A 483 6.76 -10.93 17.38
CA LEU A 483 7.06 -11.00 15.96
C LEU A 483 5.81 -10.76 15.11
N PHE A 484 6.02 -10.20 13.93
CA PHE A 484 5.04 -10.16 12.84
C PHE A 484 5.57 -10.95 11.65
N CYS A 485 4.79 -11.91 11.15
CA CYS A 485 5.23 -12.82 10.09
C CYS A 485 4.74 -12.39 8.71
N MET A 486 5.67 -12.29 7.76
CA MET A 486 5.44 -11.99 6.35
C MET A 486 6.19 -12.98 5.44
N PRO A 487 5.86 -14.28 5.46
CA PRO A 487 6.53 -15.28 4.63
C PRO A 487 6.04 -15.28 3.19
N SER A 488 5.80 -14.11 2.63
CA SER A 488 5.12 -13.90 1.35
C SER A 488 5.87 -14.53 0.18
N LEU A 489 5.14 -15.20 -0.73
CA LEU A 489 5.67 -15.68 -2.01
C LEU A 489 6.13 -14.50 -2.87
N ASN A 490 5.36 -13.42 -2.88
CA ASN A 490 5.71 -12.17 -3.54
C ASN A 490 5.14 -10.98 -2.75
N GLU A 491 5.96 -9.94 -2.52
CA GLU A 491 5.56 -8.73 -1.79
C GLU A 491 6.13 -7.49 -2.48
N PRO A 492 5.46 -6.95 -3.49
CA PRO A 492 5.97 -5.84 -4.29
C PRO A 492 6.47 -4.64 -3.49
N GLY A 493 5.62 -4.05 -2.66
CA GLY A 493 5.97 -2.90 -1.81
C GLY A 493 6.13 -3.28 -0.35
N GLY A 494 5.17 -4.04 0.16
CA GLY A 494 5.03 -4.30 1.59
C GLY A 494 4.75 -2.99 2.36
N ILE A 495 3.65 -2.98 3.09
CA ILE A 495 3.31 -1.88 4.01
C ILE A 495 3.26 -2.43 5.42
N SER A 496 2.77 -3.66 5.60
CA SER A 496 2.54 -4.24 6.92
C SER A 496 3.80 -4.40 7.77
N GLN A 497 5.00 -4.59 7.17
CA GLN A 497 6.25 -4.57 7.95
C GLN A 497 6.54 -3.18 8.51
N LEU A 498 6.23 -2.11 7.77
CA LEU A 498 6.39 -0.74 8.28
C LEU A 498 5.39 -0.45 9.40
N GLU A 499 4.18 -0.98 9.27
CA GLU A 499 3.16 -0.95 10.33
C GLU A 499 3.66 -1.67 11.60
N ALA A 500 4.24 -2.86 11.46
CA ALA A 500 4.86 -3.59 12.56
C ALA A 500 6.05 -2.82 13.16
N PHE A 501 6.88 -2.21 12.33
CA PHE A 501 8.03 -1.42 12.78
C PHE A 501 7.61 -0.22 13.63
N THR A 502 6.55 0.53 13.26
CA THR A 502 6.08 1.64 14.11
C THR A 502 5.66 1.19 15.50
N ALA A 503 5.09 0.00 15.60
CA ALA A 503 4.73 -0.60 16.87
C ALA A 503 5.93 -1.20 17.63
N GLY A 504 7.13 -1.24 17.02
CA GLY A 504 8.30 -1.90 17.59
C GLY A 504 8.18 -3.42 17.62
N CYS A 505 7.43 -4.00 16.68
CA CYS A 505 7.29 -5.44 16.50
C CYS A 505 8.34 -5.91 15.48
N LEU A 506 9.18 -6.89 15.83
CA LEU A 506 10.17 -7.43 14.91
C LEU A 506 9.47 -8.21 13.80
N VAL A 507 10.11 -8.31 12.64
CA VAL A 507 9.49 -8.96 11.48
C VAL A 507 10.28 -10.19 11.04
N THR A 508 9.60 -11.33 10.87
CA THR A 508 10.16 -12.45 10.11
C THR A 508 9.58 -12.42 8.70
N ALA A 509 10.44 -12.31 7.69
CA ALA A 509 10.00 -12.11 6.33
C ALA A 509 10.83 -12.88 5.30
N ARG A 510 10.20 -13.18 4.15
CA ARG A 510 10.95 -13.60 2.97
C ARG A 510 11.58 -12.41 2.27
N ALA A 511 12.82 -12.56 1.82
CA ALA A 511 13.57 -11.53 1.11
C ALA A 511 13.08 -11.38 -0.35
N THR A 512 11.90 -10.80 -0.53
CA THR A 512 11.26 -10.56 -1.84
C THR A 512 10.73 -9.13 -1.93
N GLY A 513 10.81 -8.51 -3.11
CA GLY A 513 10.33 -7.16 -3.37
C GLY A 513 10.71 -6.16 -2.27
N GLY A 514 9.74 -5.37 -1.80
CA GLY A 514 9.94 -4.34 -0.78
C GLY A 514 10.36 -4.85 0.60
N LEU A 515 10.13 -6.14 0.91
CA LEU A 515 10.64 -6.73 2.16
C LEU A 515 12.16 -6.81 2.17
N ARG A 516 12.79 -7.06 1.01
CA ARG A 516 14.25 -7.02 0.86
C ARG A 516 14.84 -5.63 1.11
N ASP A 517 14.08 -4.59 0.79
CA ASP A 517 14.53 -3.20 0.92
C ASP A 517 14.37 -2.65 2.34
N THR A 518 13.55 -3.29 3.18
CA THR A 518 13.12 -2.74 4.47
C THR A 518 13.43 -3.60 5.68
N VAL A 519 13.50 -4.93 5.53
CA VAL A 519 13.81 -5.86 6.62
C VAL A 519 15.29 -6.21 6.58
N PHE A 520 15.99 -5.93 7.68
CA PHE A 520 17.41 -6.20 7.82
C PHE A 520 17.65 -7.23 8.93
N PRO A 521 18.52 -8.24 8.68
CA PRO A 521 18.76 -9.30 9.66
C PRO A 521 19.29 -8.75 10.99
N ILE A 522 18.71 -9.24 12.09
CA ILE A 522 19.23 -8.99 13.44
C ILE A 522 20.66 -9.56 13.54
N ARG A 523 21.57 -8.74 14.05
CA ARG A 523 22.96 -9.09 14.37
C ARG A 523 23.28 -8.55 15.74
N VAL A 524 23.83 -9.40 16.60
CA VAL A 524 24.28 -9.07 17.95
C VAL A 524 25.79 -9.14 17.99
N SER A 525 26.44 -8.08 18.49
CA SER A 525 27.89 -8.01 18.70
C SER A 525 28.17 -7.31 20.03
N GLY A 526 28.48 -8.11 21.07
CA GLY A 526 28.51 -7.60 22.43
C GLY A 526 27.15 -7.00 22.81
N ASP A 527 27.14 -5.75 23.30
CA ASP A 527 25.90 -5.04 23.65
C ASP A 527 25.20 -4.36 22.46
N GLU A 528 25.80 -4.37 21.28
CA GLU A 528 25.22 -3.75 20.09
C GLU A 528 24.25 -4.69 19.38
N VAL A 529 23.05 -4.20 19.09
CA VAL A 529 22.03 -4.90 18.28
C VAL A 529 21.73 -4.06 17.05
N LYS A 530 21.96 -4.62 15.87
CA LYS A 530 21.61 -4.04 14.56
C LYS A 530 20.52 -4.85 13.88
N GLY A 531 19.80 -4.23 12.93
CA GLY A 531 18.73 -4.86 12.18
C GLY A 531 17.37 -4.78 12.88
N ASN A 532 16.34 -5.28 12.21
CA ASN A 532 14.94 -5.11 12.62
C ASN A 532 14.09 -6.38 12.39
N GLY A 533 14.71 -7.49 11.97
CA GLY A 533 13.97 -8.72 11.69
C GLY A 533 14.82 -9.92 11.31
N PHE A 534 14.16 -10.95 10.80
CA PHE A 534 14.75 -12.24 10.44
C PHE A 534 14.35 -12.60 9.00
N LEU A 535 15.31 -12.61 8.09
CA LEU A 535 15.07 -12.87 6.67
C LEU A 535 15.40 -14.30 6.29
N PHE A 536 14.63 -14.84 5.34
CA PHE A 536 14.95 -16.07 4.59
C PHE A 536 14.75 -15.83 3.09
N THR A 537 15.38 -16.63 2.24
CA THR A 537 15.38 -16.40 0.79
C THR A 537 14.47 -17.39 0.07
N ASP A 538 14.68 -18.68 0.29
CA ASP A 538 13.98 -19.72 -0.46
C ASP A 538 12.55 -19.90 0.06
N TYR A 539 11.58 -19.98 -0.86
CA TYR A 539 10.19 -20.19 -0.48
C TYR A 539 9.94 -21.66 -0.12
N THR A 540 10.47 -22.08 1.02
CA THR A 540 10.36 -23.44 1.55
C THR A 540 10.06 -23.41 3.05
N ALA A 541 9.38 -24.45 3.54
CA ALA A 541 9.09 -24.62 4.97
C ALA A 541 10.37 -24.67 5.81
N THR A 542 11.44 -25.30 5.31
CA THR A 542 12.73 -25.40 6.00
C THR A 542 13.37 -24.02 6.16
N ALA A 543 13.46 -23.22 5.09
CA ALA A 543 14.07 -21.88 5.16
C ALA A 543 13.26 -20.95 6.08
N PHE A 544 11.93 -21.05 6.05
CA PHE A 544 11.05 -20.33 6.97
C PHE A 544 11.26 -20.79 8.42
N TYR A 545 11.28 -22.09 8.68
CA TYR A 545 11.54 -22.64 10.01
C TYR A 545 12.89 -22.17 10.57
N ASP A 546 13.95 -22.18 9.75
CA ASP A 546 15.28 -21.71 10.17
C ASP A 546 15.28 -20.21 10.53
N ALA A 547 14.52 -19.38 9.81
CA ALA A 547 14.35 -17.98 10.18
C ALA A 547 13.60 -17.81 11.50
N MET A 548 12.53 -18.57 11.69
CA MET A 548 11.78 -18.59 12.95
C MET A 548 12.62 -19.11 14.10
N LYS A 549 13.46 -20.14 13.87
CA LYS A 549 14.40 -20.63 14.88
C LYS A 549 15.40 -19.54 15.29
N ARG A 550 15.97 -18.80 14.35
CA ARG A 550 16.84 -17.66 14.71
C ARG A 550 16.11 -16.59 15.51
N ALA A 551 14.84 -16.32 15.18
CA ALA A 551 14.01 -15.41 15.97
C ALA A 551 13.75 -15.95 17.38
N HIS A 552 13.40 -17.22 17.50
CA HIS A 552 13.19 -17.87 18.79
C HIS A 552 14.46 -17.81 19.66
N ASP A 553 15.62 -18.19 19.09
CA ASP A 553 16.90 -18.18 19.78
C ASP A 553 17.27 -16.77 20.24
N PHE A 554 17.03 -15.73 19.41
CA PHE A 554 17.24 -14.33 19.79
C PHE A 554 16.42 -13.94 21.03
N PHE A 555 15.13 -14.25 21.08
CA PHE A 555 14.28 -13.89 22.23
C PHE A 555 14.62 -14.71 23.50
N ARG A 556 15.06 -15.95 23.35
CA ARG A 556 15.46 -16.83 24.46
C ARG A 556 16.80 -16.38 25.07
N ASP A 557 17.78 -16.06 24.22
CA ASP A 557 19.18 -15.86 24.62
C ASP A 557 19.51 -14.38 24.92
N SER A 558 18.62 -13.44 24.55
CA SER A 558 18.81 -12.00 24.77
C SER A 558 18.16 -11.51 26.06
N ASP A 559 18.81 -10.57 26.72
CA ASP A 559 18.20 -9.83 27.80
C ASP A 559 17.18 -8.79 27.32
N ASP A 560 16.44 -8.20 28.24
CA ASP A 560 15.45 -7.18 27.94
C ASP A 560 16.04 -5.95 27.22
N THR A 561 17.28 -5.58 27.54
CA THR A 561 17.95 -4.42 26.95
C THR A 561 18.20 -4.64 25.46
N MET A 562 18.71 -5.81 25.11
CA MET A 562 18.94 -6.21 23.71
C MET A 562 17.63 -6.27 22.90
N ILE A 563 16.57 -6.85 23.50
CA ILE A 563 15.25 -6.92 22.86
C ILE A 563 14.69 -5.50 22.65
N GLN A 564 14.81 -4.59 23.62
CA GLN A 564 14.34 -3.23 23.46
C GLN A 564 15.15 -2.43 22.44
N ARG A 565 16.46 -2.66 22.33
CA ARG A 565 17.28 -2.09 21.25
C ARG A 565 16.82 -2.54 19.87
N ALA A 566 16.56 -3.85 19.68
CA ALA A 566 16.00 -4.36 18.43
C ALA A 566 14.64 -3.73 18.09
N ARG A 567 13.78 -3.51 19.10
CA ARG A 567 12.48 -2.84 18.94
C ARG A 567 12.63 -1.36 18.58
N LEU A 568 13.65 -0.67 19.12
CA LEU A 568 13.99 0.70 18.69
C LEU A 568 14.44 0.74 17.24
N ASN A 569 15.33 -0.18 16.83
CA ASN A 569 15.76 -0.29 15.43
C ASN A 569 14.55 -0.48 14.49
N CYS A 570 13.52 -1.23 14.90
CA CYS A 570 12.27 -1.31 14.14
C CYS A 570 11.62 0.06 13.98
N ARG A 571 11.43 0.80 15.07
CA ARG A 571 10.79 2.13 15.04
C ARG A 571 11.58 3.12 14.19
N GLU A 572 12.90 3.10 14.26
CA GLU A 572 13.79 3.94 13.44
C GLU A 572 13.81 3.53 11.96
N SER A 573 13.48 2.27 11.66
CA SER A 573 13.34 1.75 10.30
C SER A 573 12.01 2.10 9.66
N ALA A 574 11.01 2.52 10.43
CA ALA A 574 9.73 2.98 9.91
C ALA A 574 9.91 4.32 9.20
N TYR A 575 9.28 4.47 8.05
CA TYR A 575 9.27 5.73 7.31
C TYR A 575 7.88 6.04 6.76
N PHE A 576 7.66 7.32 6.50
CA PHE A 576 6.36 7.87 6.17
C PHE A 576 6.34 8.45 4.77
N TRP A 577 5.16 8.70 4.22
CA TRP A 577 4.96 9.13 2.83
C TRP A 577 5.67 10.44 2.45
N ASP A 578 6.05 11.30 3.40
CA ASP A 578 6.87 12.49 3.10
C ASP A 578 8.21 12.16 2.42
N ARG A 579 8.76 11.00 2.70
CA ARG A 579 10.03 10.54 2.10
C ARG A 579 9.85 10.06 0.66
N PRO A 580 8.93 9.13 0.35
CA PRO A 580 8.63 8.77 -1.03
C PRO A 580 8.10 9.93 -1.87
N ALA A 581 7.22 10.79 -1.34
CA ALA A 581 6.67 11.93 -2.08
C ALA A 581 7.77 12.86 -2.62
N LYS A 582 8.81 13.13 -1.82
CA LYS A 582 9.98 13.88 -2.29
C LYS A 582 10.70 13.18 -3.44
N LYS A 583 10.86 11.86 -3.32
CA LYS A 583 11.49 11.06 -4.38
C LYS A 583 10.64 11.05 -5.65
N TYR A 584 9.31 10.97 -5.53
CA TYR A 584 8.41 11.13 -6.67
C TYR A 584 8.64 12.47 -7.38
N ILE A 585 8.69 13.57 -6.64
CA ILE A 585 8.96 14.91 -7.22
C ILE A 585 10.31 14.94 -7.92
N GLU A 586 11.38 14.46 -7.29
CA GLU A 586 12.71 14.42 -7.90
C GLU A 586 12.71 13.63 -9.22
N GLU A 587 12.09 12.46 -9.24
CA GLU A 587 12.03 11.60 -10.42
C GLU A 587 11.17 12.18 -11.54
N ILE A 588 9.95 12.68 -11.23
CA ILE A 588 9.05 13.23 -12.25
C ILE A 588 9.59 14.52 -12.87
N TYR A 589 10.25 15.37 -12.10
CA TYR A 589 10.85 16.59 -12.65
C TYR A 589 12.10 16.28 -13.49
N SER A 590 12.88 15.24 -13.14
CA SER A 590 14.01 14.81 -13.96
C SER A 590 13.56 14.24 -15.32
N ILE A 591 12.42 13.55 -15.37
CA ILE A 591 11.81 13.06 -16.63
C ILE A 591 11.49 14.23 -17.56
N LYS A 592 10.88 15.29 -17.03
CA LYS A 592 10.55 16.49 -17.84
C LYS A 592 11.78 17.18 -18.41
N GLU A 593 12.87 17.25 -17.67
CA GLU A 593 14.13 17.81 -18.19
C GLU A 593 14.70 16.97 -19.33
N ILE A 594 14.66 15.65 -19.23
CA ILE A 594 15.13 14.74 -20.28
C ILE A 594 14.30 14.86 -21.55
N ILE A 595 12.96 14.87 -21.42
CA ILE A 595 12.05 14.99 -22.60
C ILE A 595 12.20 16.35 -23.30
N ARG A 596 12.72 17.38 -22.65
CA ARG A 596 12.96 18.69 -23.24
C ARG A 596 14.27 18.82 -23.98
N VAL A 597 15.23 17.95 -23.68
CA VAL A 597 16.56 17.95 -24.32
C VAL A 597 16.57 17.04 -25.55
N LEU A 598 15.62 16.11 -25.66
CA LEU A 598 15.36 15.27 -26.83
C LEU A 598 14.31 15.90 -27.76
#